data_0838cfb8f821db1da32cb12bdce95247
#
_entry.id   0838cfb8f821db1da32cb12bdce95247
#
_cell.length_a   1.000
_cell.length_b   1.000
_cell.length_c   1.000
_cell.angle_alpha   90.00
_cell.angle_beta   90.00
_cell.angle_gamma   90.00
#
_symmetry.space_group_name_H-M   'P 1'
#
loop_
_entity.id
_entity.type
_entity.pdbx_description
1 polymer ?
#
loop_
_entity_poly.entity_id
_entity_poly.type
_entity_poly.pdbx_seq_one_letter_code
_entity_poly.pdbx_strand_id
1 'polypeptide(L)'
;MTLVVGPLTRTDLVRYQGASGDFNPLHHDEGFARAAGLSAPLSLGMLQAGFLATWATDRFGAANVRAFRVRFAARVFPGDTLTCDGAVTARRAGADGEALLDIEMTCTKQDGTVAVHGWATFAAEGDA
;
A
#
# COMPACT_ATOMS: atom_id res chain seq x y z
N MET A 1 15.18 3.45 -3.09
CA MET A 1 15.02 3.59 -1.63
C MET A 1 13.74 2.91 -1.21
N THR A 2 13.79 2.06 -0.19
CA THR A 2 12.63 1.32 0.30
C THR A 2 11.95 2.06 1.45
N LEU A 3 10.67 1.77 1.65
CA LEU A 3 9.94 2.15 2.86
C LEU A 3 9.66 0.89 3.66
N VAL A 4 10.16 0.82 4.89
CA VAL A 4 9.93 -0.31 5.79
C VAL A 4 8.99 0.13 6.90
N VAL A 5 7.93 -0.63 7.11
CA VAL A 5 6.89 -0.34 8.10
C VAL A 5 6.65 -1.57 8.96
N GLY A 6 6.67 -1.38 10.25
CA GLY A 6 6.37 -2.46 11.19
C GLY A 6 7.50 -2.78 12.17
N PRO A 7 7.33 -3.82 12.96
CA PRO A 7 6.19 -4.75 12.93
C PRO A 7 4.88 -4.04 13.23
N LEU A 8 3.84 -4.40 12.48
CA LEU A 8 2.51 -3.83 12.68
C LEU A 8 1.95 -4.26 14.03
N THR A 9 1.29 -3.34 14.71
CA THR A 9 0.64 -3.58 15.99
C THR A 9 -0.87 -3.54 15.84
N ARG A 10 -1.58 -4.09 16.81
CA ARG A 10 -3.05 -3.96 16.85
C ARG A 10 -3.48 -2.50 16.99
N THR A 11 -2.68 -1.67 17.67
CA THR A 11 -2.92 -0.23 17.74
C THR A 11 -2.84 0.42 16.37
N ASP A 12 -1.91 0.00 15.50
CA ASP A 12 -1.82 0.51 14.12
C ASP A 12 -3.11 0.22 13.35
N LEU A 13 -3.66 -0.98 13.49
CA LEU A 13 -4.92 -1.36 12.85
C LEU A 13 -6.09 -0.52 13.37
N VAL A 14 -6.19 -0.36 14.68
CA VAL A 14 -7.25 0.44 15.31
C VAL A 14 -7.17 1.91 14.91
N ARG A 15 -5.97 2.47 14.84
CA ARG A 15 -5.76 3.84 14.36
C ARG A 15 -6.27 4.02 12.94
N TYR A 16 -5.94 3.08 12.07
CA TYR A 16 -6.39 3.15 10.69
C TYR A 16 -7.90 2.97 10.57
N GLN A 17 -8.49 2.10 11.37
CA GLN A 17 -9.96 1.97 11.43
C GLN A 17 -10.61 3.30 11.82
N GLY A 18 -10.06 3.99 12.82
CA GLY A 18 -10.55 5.30 13.22
C GLY A 18 -10.42 6.36 12.13
N ALA A 19 -9.29 6.35 11.40
CA ALA A 19 -9.04 7.31 10.33
C ALA A 19 -9.90 7.04 9.09
N SER A 20 -10.11 5.77 8.73
CA SER A 20 -10.83 5.37 7.51
C SER A 20 -12.32 5.20 7.70
N GLY A 21 -12.80 5.06 8.94
CA GLY A 21 -14.20 4.72 9.21
C GLY A 21 -14.55 3.27 8.94
N ASP A 22 -13.57 2.40 8.72
CA ASP A 22 -13.77 0.98 8.52
C ASP A 22 -13.69 0.25 9.86
N PHE A 23 -14.84 0.01 10.47
CA PHE A 23 -14.93 -0.63 11.79
C PHE A 23 -15.29 -2.11 11.72
N ASN A 24 -14.97 -2.79 10.62
CA ASN A 24 -15.20 -4.23 10.50
C ASN A 24 -14.50 -4.98 11.65
N PRO A 25 -15.24 -5.81 12.41
CA PRO A 25 -14.68 -6.56 13.54
C PRO A 25 -13.52 -7.50 13.18
N LEU A 26 -13.37 -7.90 11.93
CA LEU A 26 -12.22 -8.69 11.47
C LEU A 26 -10.87 -8.05 11.81
N HIS A 27 -10.85 -6.74 11.99
CA HIS A 27 -9.60 -5.99 12.21
C HIS A 27 -9.30 -5.73 13.69
N HIS A 28 -10.21 -6.05 14.61
CA HIS A 28 -9.98 -5.77 16.04
C HIS A 28 -10.56 -6.79 17.01
N ASP A 29 -11.50 -7.63 16.57
CA ASP A 29 -12.14 -8.62 17.44
C ASP A 29 -11.55 -10.00 17.17
N GLU A 30 -10.81 -10.53 18.14
CA GLU A 30 -10.12 -11.81 17.99
C GLU A 30 -11.09 -12.99 17.85
N GLY A 31 -12.17 -13.00 18.62
CA GLY A 31 -13.20 -14.03 18.53
C GLY A 31 -13.89 -14.01 17.17
N PHE A 32 -14.23 -12.85 16.67
CA PHE A 32 -14.82 -12.68 15.35
C PHE A 32 -13.87 -13.15 14.25
N ALA A 33 -12.60 -12.76 14.32
CA ALA A 33 -11.58 -13.15 13.35
C ALA A 33 -11.39 -14.67 13.32
N ARG A 34 -11.30 -15.31 14.50
CA ARG A 34 -11.15 -16.76 14.62
C ARG A 34 -12.37 -17.50 14.08
N ALA A 35 -13.58 -17.01 14.36
CA ALA A 35 -14.81 -17.58 13.82
C ALA A 35 -14.87 -17.50 12.29
N ALA A 36 -14.21 -16.50 11.70
CA ALA A 36 -14.07 -16.36 10.25
C ALA A 36 -12.91 -17.20 9.66
N GLY A 37 -12.21 -17.98 10.47
CA GLY A 37 -11.12 -18.84 10.03
C GLY A 37 -9.74 -18.17 10.02
N LEU A 38 -9.61 -17.01 10.64
CA LEU A 38 -8.31 -16.30 10.73
C LEU A 38 -7.62 -16.65 12.05
N SER A 39 -6.28 -16.63 12.04
CA SER A 39 -5.48 -16.88 13.24
C SER A 39 -5.43 -15.67 14.19
N ALA A 40 -5.70 -14.49 13.70
CA ALA A 40 -5.67 -13.23 14.44
C ALA A 40 -6.48 -12.17 13.68
N PRO A 41 -6.75 -11.00 14.29
CA PRO A 41 -7.30 -9.87 13.56
C PRO A 41 -6.46 -9.53 12.33
N LEU A 42 -7.14 -9.32 11.20
CA LEU A 42 -6.53 -9.07 9.90
C LEU A 42 -6.23 -7.58 9.74
N SER A 43 -5.09 -7.24 9.16
CA SER A 43 -4.83 -5.86 8.76
C SER A 43 -5.78 -5.42 7.66
N LEU A 44 -6.05 -4.13 7.60
CA LEU A 44 -6.86 -3.53 6.54
C LEU A 44 -6.04 -3.43 5.26
N GLY A 45 -6.58 -3.96 4.15
CA GLY A 45 -5.88 -3.90 2.86
C GLY A 45 -5.53 -2.47 2.45
N MET A 46 -6.44 -1.52 2.68
CA MET A 46 -6.19 -0.11 2.36
C MET A 46 -5.08 0.53 3.19
N LEU A 47 -4.75 -0.02 4.36
CA LEU A 47 -3.56 0.42 5.12
C LEU A 47 -2.29 0.09 4.34
N GLN A 48 -2.15 -1.14 3.85
CA GLN A 48 -1.02 -1.53 3.02
C GLN A 48 -0.96 -0.73 1.71
N ALA A 49 -2.11 -0.50 1.08
CA ALA A 49 -2.19 0.36 -0.11
C ALA A 49 -1.72 1.78 0.20
N GLY A 50 -2.05 2.30 1.38
CA GLY A 50 -1.60 3.60 1.86
C GLY A 50 -0.07 3.67 2.02
N PHE A 51 0.57 2.60 2.50
CA PHE A 51 2.03 2.56 2.58
C PHE A 51 2.67 2.61 1.20
N LEU A 52 2.12 1.89 0.21
CA LEU A 52 2.59 1.99 -1.17
C LEU A 52 2.40 3.39 -1.74
N ALA A 53 1.24 4.00 -1.47
CA ALA A 53 0.98 5.37 -1.90
C ALA A 53 1.97 6.35 -1.28
N THR A 54 2.31 6.18 -0.01
CA THR A 54 3.32 7.01 0.68
C THR A 54 4.69 6.85 0.04
N TRP A 55 5.12 5.61 -0.22
CA TRP A 55 6.37 5.36 -0.92
C TRP A 55 6.42 6.10 -2.26
N ALA A 56 5.35 6.01 -3.03
CA ALA A 56 5.27 6.60 -4.37
C ALA A 56 5.22 8.14 -4.32
N THR A 57 4.38 8.71 -3.46
CA THR A 57 4.22 10.17 -3.37
C THR A 57 5.44 10.86 -2.78
N ASP A 58 6.16 10.20 -1.88
CA ASP A 58 7.44 10.72 -1.36
C ASP A 58 8.51 10.83 -2.46
N ARG A 59 8.45 9.95 -3.45
CA ARG A 59 9.42 9.92 -4.56
C ARG A 59 9.02 10.80 -5.73
N PHE A 60 7.74 10.81 -6.07
CA PHE A 60 7.26 11.38 -7.34
C PHE A 60 6.36 12.61 -7.16
N GLY A 61 6.01 12.92 -5.93
CA GLY A 61 5.18 14.09 -5.60
C GLY A 61 3.68 13.77 -5.59
N ALA A 62 3.01 14.09 -4.48
CA ALA A 62 1.57 13.83 -4.34
C ALA A 62 0.73 14.57 -5.39
N ALA A 63 1.14 15.79 -5.77
CA ALA A 63 0.44 16.58 -6.79
C ALA A 63 0.52 15.97 -8.19
N ASN A 64 1.44 15.04 -8.41
CA ASN A 64 1.72 14.45 -9.71
C ASN A 64 0.97 13.14 -9.97
N VAL A 65 0.20 12.65 -9.02
CA VAL A 65 -0.58 11.40 -9.19
C VAL A 65 -1.60 11.58 -10.30
N ARG A 66 -1.58 10.68 -11.28
CA ARG A 66 -2.58 10.64 -12.36
C ARG A 66 -3.43 9.36 -12.31
N ALA A 67 -2.85 8.27 -11.84
CA ALA A 67 -3.54 7.01 -11.62
C ALA A 67 -2.86 6.22 -10.52
N PHE A 68 -3.64 5.47 -9.76
CA PHE A 68 -3.13 4.58 -8.72
C PHE A 68 -4.04 3.36 -8.64
N ARG A 69 -3.44 2.17 -8.71
CA ARG A 69 -4.17 0.91 -8.73
C ARG A 69 -3.42 -0.12 -7.90
N VAL A 70 -4.15 -0.92 -7.13
CA VAL A 70 -3.57 -2.01 -6.34
C VAL A 70 -4.33 -3.32 -6.55
N ARG A 71 -3.63 -4.41 -6.30
CA ARG A 71 -4.20 -5.74 -6.17
C ARG A 71 -3.73 -6.35 -4.85
N PHE A 72 -4.66 -6.76 -4.02
CA PHE A 72 -4.37 -7.44 -2.77
C PHE A 72 -4.08 -8.92 -3.06
N ALA A 73 -2.89 -9.38 -2.69
CA ALA A 73 -2.40 -10.71 -3.05
C ALA A 73 -2.26 -11.64 -1.85
N ALA A 74 -1.97 -11.11 -0.65
CA ALA A 74 -1.81 -11.90 0.56
C ALA A 74 -2.29 -11.14 1.79
N ARG A 75 -2.68 -11.89 2.81
CA ARG A 75 -3.13 -11.36 4.09
C ARG A 75 -1.96 -10.83 4.90
N VAL A 76 -2.20 -9.76 5.65
CA VAL A 76 -1.25 -9.15 6.56
C VAL A 76 -1.84 -9.15 7.96
N PHE A 77 -1.02 -9.49 8.95
CA PHE A 77 -1.42 -9.60 10.35
C PHE A 77 -0.55 -8.72 11.25
N PRO A 78 -1.00 -8.42 12.47
CA PRO A 78 -0.12 -7.84 13.48
C PRO A 78 1.14 -8.68 13.63
N GLY A 79 2.29 -8.02 13.75
CA GLY A 79 3.59 -8.66 13.79
C GLY A 79 4.31 -8.71 12.45
N ASP A 80 3.60 -8.55 11.34
CA ASP A 80 4.23 -8.49 10.01
C ASP A 80 4.97 -7.18 9.82
N THR A 81 6.12 -7.26 9.19
CA THR A 81 6.92 -6.12 8.73
C THR A 81 6.82 -6.03 7.23
N LEU A 82 6.51 -4.86 6.72
CA LEU A 82 6.26 -4.62 5.32
C LEU A 82 7.37 -3.78 4.70
N THR A 83 7.79 -4.16 3.51
CA THR A 83 8.74 -3.40 2.71
C THR A 83 8.08 -2.97 1.41
N CYS A 84 7.99 -1.67 1.20
CA CYS A 84 7.46 -1.08 -0.03
C CYS A 84 8.61 -0.62 -0.90
N ASP A 85 8.57 -1.01 -2.16
CA ASP A 85 9.57 -0.65 -3.15
C ASP A 85 8.94 -0.68 -4.55
N GLY A 86 9.65 -0.14 -5.52
CA GLY A 86 9.17 -0.12 -6.89
C GLY A 86 10.16 0.53 -7.84
N ALA A 87 9.75 0.61 -9.10
CA ALA A 87 10.56 1.18 -10.16
C ALA A 87 9.71 1.81 -11.24
N VAL A 88 10.30 2.77 -11.95
CA VAL A 88 9.73 3.30 -13.19
C VAL A 88 9.86 2.23 -14.26
N THR A 89 8.74 1.83 -14.86
CA THR A 89 8.70 0.80 -15.90
C THR A 89 8.56 1.39 -17.31
N ALA A 90 8.03 2.60 -17.42
CA ALA A 90 7.90 3.28 -18.70
C ALA A 90 7.88 4.79 -18.54
N ARG A 91 8.34 5.48 -19.57
CA ARG A 91 8.19 6.92 -19.74
C ARG A 91 7.43 7.13 -21.05
N ARG A 92 6.37 7.93 -20.99
CA ARG A 92 5.50 8.12 -22.16
C ARG A 92 4.85 9.51 -22.14
N ALA A 93 4.25 9.88 -23.25
CA ALA A 93 3.39 11.05 -23.31
C ALA A 93 1.94 10.63 -23.11
N GLY A 94 1.20 11.36 -22.30
CA GLY A 94 -0.25 11.22 -22.16
C GLY A 94 -0.98 11.74 -23.41
N ALA A 95 -2.31 11.53 -23.42
CA ALA A 95 -3.16 11.94 -24.55
C ALA A 95 -3.12 13.45 -24.82
N ASP A 96 -2.85 14.25 -23.81
CA ASP A 96 -2.70 15.72 -23.88
C ASP A 96 -1.25 16.18 -24.11
N GLY A 97 -0.31 15.24 -24.29
CA GLY A 97 1.12 15.52 -24.43
C GLY A 97 1.86 15.64 -23.10
N GLU A 98 1.20 15.47 -21.96
CA GLU A 98 1.86 15.51 -20.65
C GLU A 98 2.88 14.37 -20.54
N ALA A 99 4.09 14.67 -20.06
CA ALA A 99 5.09 13.64 -19.78
C ALA A 99 4.68 12.82 -18.56
N LEU A 100 4.64 11.52 -18.71
CA LEU A 100 4.17 10.58 -17.69
C LEU A 100 5.22 9.51 -17.37
N LEU A 101 5.22 9.07 -16.12
CA LEU A 101 5.96 7.91 -15.63
C LEU A 101 4.98 6.82 -15.22
N ASP A 102 5.16 5.63 -15.73
CA ASP A 102 4.46 4.44 -15.22
C ASP A 102 5.38 3.73 -14.23
N ILE A 103 4.81 3.32 -13.11
CA ILE A 103 5.54 2.78 -11.96
C ILE A 103 4.88 1.49 -11.53
N GLU A 104 5.69 0.45 -11.28
CA GLU A 104 5.26 -0.76 -10.61
C GLU A 104 5.84 -0.81 -9.21
N MET A 105 5.01 -1.26 -8.26
CA MET A 105 5.34 -1.28 -6.84
C MET A 105 4.93 -2.60 -6.21
N THR A 106 5.63 -2.98 -5.14
CA THR A 106 5.22 -4.10 -4.29
C THR A 106 5.32 -3.72 -2.82
N CYS A 107 4.39 -4.25 -2.04
CA CYS A 107 4.45 -4.28 -0.59
C CYS A 107 4.66 -5.73 -0.18
N THR A 108 5.81 -6.03 0.39
CA THR A 108 6.29 -7.39 0.64
C THR A 108 6.43 -7.63 2.14
N LYS A 109 6.01 -8.80 2.60
CA LYS A 109 6.17 -9.23 3.99
C LYS A 109 7.61 -9.70 4.25
N GLN A 110 7.96 -9.88 5.52
CA GLN A 110 9.29 -10.29 5.96
C GLN A 110 9.76 -11.63 5.39
N ASP A 111 8.84 -12.51 4.99
CA ASP A 111 9.14 -13.81 4.40
C ASP A 111 9.28 -13.78 2.87
N GLY A 112 9.19 -12.61 2.27
CA GLY A 112 9.24 -12.42 0.82
C GLY A 112 7.89 -12.51 0.12
N THR A 113 6.82 -12.84 0.84
CA THR A 113 5.47 -12.87 0.25
C THR A 113 5.02 -11.48 -0.14
N VAL A 114 4.60 -11.31 -1.38
CA VAL A 114 4.01 -10.04 -1.84
C VAL A 114 2.58 -9.94 -1.32
N ALA A 115 2.32 -8.94 -0.49
CA ALA A 115 1.00 -8.69 0.05
C ALA A 115 0.15 -7.83 -0.88
N VAL A 116 0.76 -6.82 -1.52
CA VAL A 116 0.08 -5.91 -2.45
C VAL A 116 0.96 -5.63 -3.66
N HIS A 117 0.38 -5.76 -4.83
CA HIS A 117 0.94 -5.22 -6.07
C HIS A 117 0.32 -3.86 -6.35
N GLY A 118 1.12 -2.90 -6.80
CA GLY A 118 0.66 -1.58 -7.16
C GLY A 118 1.16 -1.12 -8.51
N TRP A 119 0.35 -0.34 -9.17
CA TRP A 119 0.66 0.34 -10.44
C TRP A 119 0.21 1.78 -10.32
N ALA A 120 1.07 2.69 -10.71
CA ALA A 120 0.74 4.11 -10.66
C ALA A 120 1.26 4.81 -11.90
N THR A 121 0.62 5.93 -12.20
CA THR A 121 1.09 6.87 -13.22
C THR A 121 1.24 8.22 -12.56
N PHE A 122 2.40 8.81 -12.72
CA PHE A 122 2.72 10.14 -12.19
C PHE A 122 3.09 11.06 -13.36
N ALA A 123 2.71 12.33 -13.24
CA ALA A 123 3.31 13.34 -14.11
C ALA A 123 4.81 13.38 -13.82
N ALA A 124 5.61 13.31 -14.86
CA ALA A 124 7.03 13.57 -14.72
C ALA A 124 7.21 15.05 -14.32
N GLU A 125 7.97 15.31 -13.25
CA GLU A 125 8.34 16.68 -12.96
C GLU A 125 9.07 17.22 -14.17
N GLY A 126 8.57 18.35 -14.67
CA GLY A 126 9.19 18.98 -15.82
C GLY A 126 10.66 19.21 -15.55
N ASP A 127 11.48 19.02 -16.56
CA ASP A 127 12.85 19.46 -16.51
C ASP A 127 12.83 20.95 -16.16
N ALA A 128 13.16 21.20 -14.93
CA ALA A 128 13.33 22.55 -14.50
C ALA A 128 14.59 23.10 -15.19
#